data_6dea8b5347ef14cdec0a7df3507615bd
#
_entry.id   6dea8b5347ef14cdec0a7df3507615bd
#
_cell.length_a   1.000
_cell.length_b   1.000
_cell.length_c   1.000
_cell.angle_alpha   90.00
_cell.angle_beta   90.00
_cell.angle_gamma   90.00
#
_symmetry.space_group_name_H-M   'P 1'
#
loop_
_entity.id
_entity.type
_entity.pdbx_description
1 polymer ?
#
loop_
_entity_poly.entity_id
_entity_poly.type
_entity_poly.pdbx_seq_one_letter_code
_entity_poly.pdbx_strand_id
1 'polypeptide(L)'
;IKVRQPLQCIMVPVVDEEQKAHIEAVKNLIMNEVNVKEVRFVDGAAGVLVKKVKCDFKKLGPKFGKQMKAVAAAVAEMSQEAIGELEKNGKYTLNLDGAEAVIEASDVEIFSEDIPGWLVANEGKLTVALEVTITEELRREGIARELVNRIQNIRKSSGFEITDKIKITISKNTQTDDAVNEYNTYICNQVLGTSLELVDEVKDGTMLEFDDFSL
;
A
#
# COMPACT_ATOMS: atom_id res chain seq x y z
N ILE A 1 12.98 -5.59 -7.64
CA ILE A 1 12.44 -5.69 -6.25
C ILE A 1 10.93 -5.57 -6.24
N LYS A 2 10.33 -4.69 -7.02
CA LYS A 2 8.88 -4.34 -6.94
C LYS A 2 7.92 -5.54 -6.95
N VAL A 3 8.15 -6.53 -7.80
CA VAL A 3 7.25 -7.71 -7.90
C VAL A 3 7.38 -8.66 -6.71
N ARG A 4 8.57 -8.72 -6.08
CA ARG A 4 8.85 -9.63 -4.95
C ARG A 4 8.78 -8.93 -3.61
N GLN A 5 8.64 -7.60 -3.61
CA GLN A 5 8.48 -6.83 -2.41
C GLN A 5 7.11 -7.12 -1.80
N PRO A 6 7.02 -7.76 -0.63
CA PRO A 6 5.76 -7.91 0.05
C PRO A 6 5.30 -6.56 0.60
N LEU A 7 3.98 -6.36 0.63
CA LEU A 7 3.35 -5.21 1.26
C LEU A 7 2.54 -5.66 2.47
N GLN A 8 2.23 -4.73 3.36
CA GLN A 8 1.59 -5.09 4.62
C GLN A 8 0.14 -5.49 4.44
N CYS A 9 -0.65 -4.66 3.77
CA CYS A 9 -2.10 -4.82 3.80
C CYS A 9 -2.77 -4.40 2.49
N ILE A 10 -3.87 -5.08 2.16
CA ILE A 10 -4.88 -4.61 1.22
C ILE A 10 -6.20 -4.41 1.97
N MET A 11 -6.82 -3.24 1.85
CA MET A 11 -8.17 -2.98 2.32
C MET A 11 -9.18 -3.30 1.23
N VAL A 12 -10.20 -4.05 1.60
CA VAL A 12 -11.29 -4.45 0.72
C VAL A 12 -12.62 -3.98 1.33
N PRO A 13 -13.29 -3.00 0.72
CA PRO A 13 -14.62 -2.60 1.14
C PRO A 13 -15.62 -3.73 0.96
N VAL A 14 -16.44 -3.94 1.97
CA VAL A 14 -17.56 -4.89 1.94
C VAL A 14 -18.86 -4.16 2.20
N VAL A 15 -19.92 -4.56 1.53
CA VAL A 15 -21.25 -3.95 1.66
C VAL A 15 -22.19 -4.80 2.51
N ASP A 16 -21.89 -6.09 2.65
CA ASP A 16 -22.68 -7.05 3.43
C ASP A 16 -21.83 -8.25 3.88
N GLU A 17 -22.38 -9.05 4.79
CA GLU A 17 -21.72 -10.25 5.35
C GLU A 17 -21.55 -11.38 4.32
N GLU A 18 -22.40 -11.45 3.29
CA GLU A 18 -22.29 -12.46 2.23
C GLU A 18 -21.05 -12.18 1.37
N GLN A 19 -20.87 -10.95 0.92
CA GLN A 19 -19.67 -10.52 0.18
C GLN A 19 -18.42 -10.75 1.01
N LYS A 20 -18.45 -10.40 2.30
CA LYS A 20 -17.33 -10.61 3.21
C LYS A 20 -16.97 -12.10 3.32
N ALA A 21 -17.96 -12.98 3.48
CA ALA A 21 -17.74 -14.41 3.55
C ALA A 21 -17.13 -14.98 2.25
N HIS A 22 -17.58 -14.51 1.08
CA HIS A 22 -17.02 -14.91 -0.20
C HIS A 22 -15.54 -14.50 -0.33
N ILE A 23 -15.18 -13.27 0.06
CA ILE A 23 -13.80 -12.79 0.01
C ILE A 23 -12.93 -13.51 1.05
N GLU A 24 -13.44 -13.76 2.26
CA GLU A 24 -12.73 -14.51 3.29
C GLU A 24 -12.38 -15.94 2.82
N ALA A 25 -13.28 -16.59 2.06
CA ALA A 25 -13.04 -17.93 1.51
C ALA A 25 -11.85 -17.97 0.53
N VAL A 26 -11.55 -16.88 -0.15
CA VAL A 26 -10.42 -16.76 -1.11
C VAL A 26 -9.29 -15.87 -0.61
N LYS A 27 -9.32 -15.47 0.65
CA LYS A 27 -8.35 -14.54 1.26
C LYS A 27 -6.88 -14.94 1.04
N ASN A 28 -6.56 -16.22 1.27
CA ASN A 28 -5.21 -16.71 1.09
C ASN A 28 -4.74 -16.61 -0.38
N LEU A 29 -5.66 -16.83 -1.33
CA LEU A 29 -5.37 -16.65 -2.75
C LEU A 29 -5.07 -15.18 -3.06
N ILE A 30 -5.90 -14.27 -2.56
CA ILE A 30 -5.68 -12.83 -2.71
C ILE A 30 -4.32 -12.43 -2.14
N MET A 31 -4.02 -12.84 -0.90
CA MET A 31 -2.75 -12.50 -0.24
C MET A 31 -1.54 -12.97 -1.04
N ASN A 32 -1.60 -14.16 -1.62
CA ASN A 32 -0.51 -14.71 -2.43
C ASN A 32 -0.36 -13.98 -3.77
N GLU A 33 -1.47 -13.74 -4.47
CA GLU A 33 -1.46 -13.09 -5.80
C GLU A 33 -1.04 -11.62 -5.73
N VAL A 34 -1.52 -10.89 -4.71
CA VAL A 34 -1.22 -9.46 -4.51
C VAL A 34 0.08 -9.26 -3.71
N ASN A 35 0.63 -10.34 -3.14
CA ASN A 35 1.84 -10.32 -2.32
C ASN A 35 1.71 -9.41 -1.08
N VAL A 36 0.63 -9.58 -0.33
CA VAL A 36 0.35 -8.86 0.92
C VAL A 36 0.31 -9.81 2.11
N LYS A 37 0.55 -9.29 3.32
CA LYS A 37 0.50 -10.06 4.57
C LYS A 37 -0.91 -10.17 5.14
N GLU A 38 -1.78 -9.21 4.83
CA GLU A 38 -3.11 -9.10 5.42
C GLU A 38 -4.13 -8.59 4.41
N VAL A 39 -5.35 -9.13 4.50
CA VAL A 39 -6.55 -8.55 3.90
C VAL A 39 -7.40 -7.98 5.02
N ARG A 40 -7.67 -6.68 5.00
CA ARG A 40 -8.49 -5.97 5.97
C ARG A 40 -9.81 -5.57 5.33
N PHE A 41 -10.92 -5.94 5.97
CA PHE A 41 -12.24 -5.51 5.54
C PHE A 41 -12.60 -4.16 6.15
N VAL A 42 -13.25 -3.32 5.35
CA VAL A 42 -13.75 -2.00 5.77
C VAL A 42 -15.20 -1.83 5.31
N ASP A 43 -15.98 -1.11 6.08
CA ASP A 43 -17.40 -0.90 5.77
C ASP A 43 -17.55 0.11 4.62
N GLY A 44 -17.93 -0.41 3.46
CA GLY A 44 -18.17 0.38 2.26
C GLY A 44 -16.93 1.09 1.68
N ALA A 45 -17.10 1.69 0.52
CA ALA A 45 -16.01 2.38 -0.19
C ALA A 45 -15.46 3.62 0.56
N ALA A 46 -16.22 4.17 1.51
CA ALA A 46 -15.79 5.31 2.33
C ALA A 46 -14.60 4.97 3.25
N GLY A 47 -14.38 3.70 3.56
CA GLY A 47 -13.25 3.25 4.40
C GLY A 47 -11.88 3.28 3.73
N VAL A 48 -11.83 3.42 2.39
CA VAL A 48 -10.58 3.40 1.60
C VAL A 48 -10.22 4.73 0.96
N LEU A 49 -11.09 5.74 1.06
CA LEU A 49 -10.89 7.05 0.49
C LEU A 49 -11.17 8.13 1.55
N VAL A 50 -10.37 9.17 1.55
CA VAL A 50 -10.64 10.39 2.29
C VAL A 50 -11.38 11.35 1.37
N LYS A 51 -12.63 11.64 1.70
CA LYS A 51 -13.39 12.66 0.99
C LYS A 51 -12.95 14.04 1.42
N LYS A 52 -12.81 14.93 0.47
CA LYS A 52 -12.53 16.35 0.66
C LYS A 52 -13.60 17.18 -0.03
N VAL A 53 -13.81 18.37 0.50
CA VAL A 53 -14.77 19.30 -0.07
C VAL A 53 -14.08 20.61 -0.40
N LYS A 54 -14.35 21.12 -1.59
CA LYS A 54 -13.85 22.41 -2.06
C LYS A 54 -15.02 23.32 -2.40
N CYS A 55 -14.97 24.55 -1.93
CA CYS A 55 -15.98 25.56 -2.23
C CYS A 55 -15.98 25.97 -3.68
N ASP A 56 -17.16 26.05 -4.30
CA ASP A 56 -17.34 26.80 -5.53
C ASP A 56 -17.55 28.28 -5.20
N PHE A 57 -16.46 29.04 -5.23
CA PHE A 57 -16.46 30.46 -4.89
C PHE A 57 -17.37 31.30 -5.78
N LYS A 58 -17.65 30.85 -7.00
CA LYS A 58 -18.57 31.56 -7.93
C LYS A 58 -20.01 31.46 -7.44
N LYS A 59 -20.38 30.34 -6.83
CA LYS A 59 -21.73 30.11 -6.31
C LYS A 59 -21.88 30.61 -4.88
N LEU A 60 -20.91 30.32 -4.02
CA LEU A 60 -20.96 30.68 -2.60
C LEU A 60 -20.66 32.17 -2.32
N GLY A 61 -19.82 32.81 -3.15
CA GLY A 61 -19.48 34.20 -3.00
C GLY A 61 -20.70 35.16 -2.92
N PRO A 62 -21.66 35.09 -3.86
CA PRO A 62 -22.90 35.85 -3.79
C PRO A 62 -23.79 35.52 -2.59
N LYS A 63 -23.78 34.26 -2.11
CA LYS A 63 -24.59 33.80 -0.97
C LYS A 63 -24.06 34.31 0.38
N PHE A 64 -22.73 34.27 0.57
CA PHE A 64 -22.13 34.54 1.88
C PHE A 64 -21.28 35.80 2.00
N GLY A 65 -20.93 36.44 0.88
CA GLY A 65 -20.25 37.72 0.86
C GLY A 65 -19.06 37.83 1.82
N LYS A 66 -19.17 38.68 2.87
CA LYS A 66 -18.10 38.86 3.85
C LYS A 66 -17.79 37.64 4.71
N GLN A 67 -18.73 36.69 4.82
CA GLN A 67 -18.57 35.48 5.61
C GLN A 67 -17.90 34.36 4.79
N MET A 68 -17.65 34.54 3.48
CA MET A 68 -17.10 33.54 2.58
C MET A 68 -15.80 32.93 3.09
N LYS A 69 -14.94 33.72 3.75
CA LYS A 69 -13.68 33.22 4.32
C LYS A 69 -13.93 32.21 5.44
N ALA A 70 -14.88 32.49 6.31
CA ALA A 70 -15.26 31.62 7.43
C ALA A 70 -15.94 30.34 6.90
N VAL A 71 -16.82 30.48 5.89
CA VAL A 71 -17.47 29.35 5.23
C VAL A 71 -16.43 28.44 4.57
N ALA A 72 -15.46 29.00 3.85
CA ALA A 72 -14.41 28.22 3.16
C ALA A 72 -13.53 27.47 4.17
N ALA A 73 -13.19 28.06 5.30
CA ALA A 73 -12.44 27.41 6.38
C ALA A 73 -13.24 26.25 6.98
N ALA A 74 -14.51 26.48 7.31
CA ALA A 74 -15.39 25.46 7.88
C ALA A 74 -15.63 24.27 6.89
N VAL A 75 -15.77 24.56 5.60
CA VAL A 75 -15.90 23.53 4.56
C VAL A 75 -14.62 22.70 4.46
N ALA A 76 -13.44 23.33 4.53
CA ALA A 76 -12.16 22.61 4.44
C ALA A 76 -11.91 21.68 5.65
N GLU A 77 -12.52 21.96 6.79
CA GLU A 77 -12.41 21.20 8.05
C GLU A 77 -13.59 20.22 8.27
N MET A 78 -14.47 20.04 7.29
CA MET A 78 -15.59 19.10 7.41
C MET A 78 -15.11 17.68 7.69
N SER A 79 -15.73 17.02 8.68
CA SER A 79 -15.49 15.60 8.96
C SER A 79 -16.05 14.70 7.86
N GLN A 80 -15.59 13.45 7.83
CA GLN A 80 -16.09 12.45 6.84
C GLN A 80 -17.60 12.21 7.00
N GLU A 81 -18.10 12.24 8.26
CA GLU A 81 -19.52 12.12 8.56
C GLU A 81 -20.31 13.32 8.00
N ALA A 82 -19.82 14.54 8.22
CA ALA A 82 -20.46 15.77 7.73
C ALA A 82 -20.50 15.80 6.19
N ILE A 83 -19.43 15.32 5.52
CA ILE A 83 -19.40 15.19 4.07
C ILE A 83 -20.42 14.13 3.61
N GLY A 84 -20.50 13.00 4.31
CA GLY A 84 -21.49 11.96 4.02
C GLY A 84 -22.94 12.46 4.20
N GLU A 85 -23.20 13.28 5.22
CA GLU A 85 -24.51 13.90 5.41
C GLU A 85 -24.85 14.91 4.30
N LEU A 86 -23.88 15.71 3.87
CA LEU A 86 -24.04 16.63 2.75
C LEU A 86 -24.41 15.91 1.45
N GLU A 87 -23.72 14.81 1.15
CA GLU A 87 -24.02 13.97 -0.04
C GLU A 87 -25.41 13.34 0.05
N LYS A 88 -25.78 12.80 1.22
CA LYS A 88 -27.04 12.09 1.42
C LYS A 88 -28.25 13.03 1.41
N ASN A 89 -28.12 14.16 2.10
CA ASN A 89 -29.22 15.10 2.34
C ASN A 89 -29.26 16.24 1.31
N GLY A 90 -28.22 16.38 0.49
CA GLY A 90 -28.07 17.47 -0.49
C GLY A 90 -27.77 18.84 0.12
N LYS A 91 -27.76 18.96 1.45
CA LYS A 91 -27.46 20.20 2.20
C LYS A 91 -26.85 19.88 3.56
N TYR A 92 -26.05 20.82 4.08
CA TYR A 92 -25.45 20.73 5.40
C TYR A 92 -25.38 22.12 6.04
N THR A 93 -25.57 22.20 7.38
CA THR A 93 -25.46 23.42 8.13
C THR A 93 -24.10 23.53 8.80
N LEU A 94 -23.31 24.49 8.37
CA LEU A 94 -22.02 24.81 8.98
C LEU A 94 -22.24 25.73 10.20
N ASN A 95 -21.55 25.42 11.29
CA ASN A 95 -21.48 26.27 12.47
C ASN A 95 -20.29 27.22 12.33
N LEU A 96 -20.53 28.46 12.09
CA LEU A 96 -19.54 29.55 12.09
C LEU A 96 -19.64 30.27 13.45
N ASP A 97 -18.53 30.74 13.99
CA ASP A 97 -18.46 31.42 15.31
C ASP A 97 -19.61 32.43 15.52
N GLY A 98 -20.78 31.91 15.95
CA GLY A 98 -21.99 32.70 16.24
C GLY A 98 -22.98 32.89 15.09
N ALA A 99 -22.80 32.22 13.95
CA ALA A 99 -23.75 32.20 12.84
C ALA A 99 -23.84 30.81 12.20
N GLU A 100 -25.00 30.48 11.67
CA GLU A 100 -25.19 29.24 10.87
C GLU A 100 -25.15 29.58 9.38
N ALA A 101 -24.49 28.74 8.61
CA ALA A 101 -24.44 28.84 7.16
C ALA A 101 -24.88 27.51 6.54
N VAL A 102 -25.95 27.53 5.75
CA VAL A 102 -26.43 26.36 5.03
C VAL A 102 -25.75 26.31 3.66
N ILE A 103 -25.04 25.24 3.37
CA ILE A 103 -24.47 24.94 2.06
C ILE A 103 -25.23 23.80 1.41
N GLU A 104 -25.32 23.81 0.09
CA GLU A 104 -25.88 22.74 -0.71
C GLU A 104 -24.76 21.93 -1.40
N ALA A 105 -25.01 20.66 -1.68
CA ALA A 105 -24.05 19.82 -2.41
C ALA A 105 -23.68 20.41 -3.78
N SER A 106 -24.58 21.18 -4.38
CA SER A 106 -24.36 21.93 -5.63
C SER A 106 -23.40 23.12 -5.50
N ASP A 107 -23.18 23.63 -4.29
CA ASP A 107 -22.32 24.79 -3.98
C ASP A 107 -20.85 24.42 -3.78
N VAL A 108 -20.55 23.13 -3.76
CA VAL A 108 -19.24 22.59 -3.46
C VAL A 108 -18.87 21.49 -4.46
N GLU A 109 -17.60 21.20 -4.53
CA GLU A 109 -17.06 20.04 -5.24
C GLU A 109 -16.55 19.03 -4.19
N ILE A 110 -17.17 17.84 -4.17
CA ILE A 110 -16.73 16.73 -3.32
C ILE A 110 -15.85 15.83 -4.16
N PHE A 111 -14.62 15.59 -3.72
CA PHE A 111 -13.65 14.74 -4.38
C PHE A 111 -13.01 13.81 -3.37
N SER A 112 -12.45 12.71 -3.88
CA SER A 112 -11.75 11.73 -3.06
C SER A 112 -10.26 11.88 -3.24
N GLU A 113 -9.52 11.82 -2.14
CA GLU A 113 -8.06 11.74 -2.12
C GLU A 113 -7.63 10.39 -1.56
N ASP A 114 -6.51 9.90 -2.04
CA ASP A 114 -5.89 8.71 -1.49
C ASP A 114 -5.44 8.98 -0.05
N ILE A 115 -5.60 7.97 0.80
CA ILE A 115 -5.03 8.04 2.15
C ILE A 115 -3.50 8.02 2.01
N PRO A 116 -2.76 8.92 2.67
CA PRO A 116 -1.30 8.89 2.61
C PRO A 116 -0.75 7.50 2.95
N GLY A 117 0.12 6.97 2.09
CA GLY A 117 0.67 5.62 2.21
C GLY A 117 -0.22 4.49 1.64
N TRP A 118 -1.33 4.85 1.00
CA TRP A 118 -2.24 3.92 0.34
C TRP A 118 -2.44 4.28 -1.13
N LEU A 119 -2.53 3.25 -1.96
CA LEU A 119 -2.86 3.37 -3.39
C LEU A 119 -4.23 2.75 -3.63
N VAL A 120 -5.17 3.55 -4.11
CA VAL A 120 -6.54 3.10 -4.40
C VAL A 120 -6.69 2.69 -5.86
N ALA A 121 -7.30 1.55 -6.08
CA ALA A 121 -7.66 1.06 -7.40
C ALA A 121 -9.16 0.74 -7.46
N ASN A 122 -9.77 1.05 -8.60
CA ASN A 122 -11.19 0.82 -8.86
C ASN A 122 -11.36 0.01 -10.14
N GLU A 123 -12.18 -1.02 -10.08
CA GLU A 123 -12.59 -1.80 -11.24
C GLU A 123 -14.10 -2.09 -11.14
N GLY A 124 -14.88 -1.45 -11.98
CA GLY A 124 -16.34 -1.53 -11.93
C GLY A 124 -16.90 -1.08 -10.58
N LYS A 125 -17.50 -2.00 -9.82
CA LYS A 125 -18.03 -1.74 -8.49
C LYS A 125 -17.05 -2.09 -7.35
N LEU A 126 -15.90 -2.66 -7.68
CA LEU A 126 -14.89 -3.04 -6.71
C LEU A 126 -13.89 -1.90 -6.53
N THR A 127 -13.71 -1.47 -5.31
CA THR A 127 -12.67 -0.54 -4.89
C THR A 127 -11.78 -1.27 -3.90
N VAL A 128 -10.46 -1.13 -4.02
CA VAL A 128 -9.49 -1.67 -3.06
C VAL A 128 -8.43 -0.62 -2.77
N ALA A 129 -7.83 -0.68 -1.59
CA ALA A 129 -6.68 0.16 -1.26
C ALA A 129 -5.51 -0.71 -0.83
N LEU A 130 -4.36 -0.47 -1.41
CA LEU A 130 -3.11 -1.18 -1.13
C LEU A 130 -2.19 -0.29 -0.30
N GLU A 131 -1.74 -0.79 0.84
CA GLU A 131 -0.74 -0.10 1.66
C GLU A 131 0.62 -0.18 0.97
N VAL A 132 1.14 0.97 0.58
CA VAL A 132 2.42 1.05 -0.16
C VAL A 132 3.59 1.49 0.71
N THR A 133 3.37 1.66 2.01
CA THR A 133 4.43 1.95 2.98
C THR A 133 5.25 0.68 3.22
N ILE A 134 6.55 0.74 2.93
CA ILE A 134 7.47 -0.38 3.13
C ILE A 134 8.20 -0.17 4.45
N THR A 135 7.96 -1.08 5.41
CA THR A 135 8.71 -1.12 6.66
C THR A 135 10.08 -1.77 6.45
N GLU A 136 11.02 -1.57 7.38
CA GLU A 136 12.33 -2.23 7.32
C GLU A 136 12.23 -3.77 7.32
N GLU A 137 11.26 -4.33 8.04
CA GLU A 137 10.98 -5.76 8.03
C GLU A 137 10.55 -6.25 6.65
N LEU A 138 9.57 -5.57 6.03
CA LEU A 138 9.11 -5.88 4.67
C LEU A 138 10.21 -5.69 3.63
N ARG A 139 11.08 -4.69 3.84
CA ARG A 139 12.23 -4.44 2.98
C ARG A 139 13.22 -5.60 3.05
N ARG A 140 13.59 -6.06 4.27
CA ARG A 140 14.49 -7.22 4.45
C ARG A 140 13.91 -8.48 3.83
N GLU A 141 12.64 -8.75 4.01
CA GLU A 141 11.98 -9.89 3.36
C GLU A 141 12.00 -9.76 1.83
N GLY A 142 11.74 -8.57 1.29
CA GLY A 142 11.84 -8.30 -0.15
C GLY A 142 13.23 -8.59 -0.71
N ILE A 143 14.28 -8.17 -0.01
CA ILE A 143 15.68 -8.46 -0.35
C ILE A 143 15.94 -9.97 -0.32
N ALA A 144 15.50 -10.67 0.71
CA ALA A 144 15.69 -12.12 0.80
C ALA A 144 15.02 -12.87 -0.35
N ARG A 145 13.81 -12.48 -0.73
CA ARG A 145 13.08 -13.07 -1.89
C ARG A 145 13.77 -12.76 -3.22
N GLU A 146 14.32 -11.57 -3.35
CA GLU A 146 15.09 -11.21 -4.55
C GLU A 146 16.40 -12.00 -4.63
N LEU A 147 17.12 -12.17 -3.51
CA LEU A 147 18.30 -13.03 -3.44
C LEU A 147 17.99 -14.46 -3.86
N VAL A 148 16.91 -15.05 -3.36
CA VAL A 148 16.46 -16.38 -3.81
C VAL A 148 16.32 -16.43 -5.33
N ASN A 149 15.66 -15.46 -5.91
CA ASN A 149 15.48 -15.40 -7.37
C ASN A 149 16.80 -15.26 -8.12
N ARG A 150 17.70 -14.38 -7.67
CA ARG A 150 19.01 -14.18 -8.28
C ARG A 150 19.86 -15.45 -8.21
N ILE A 151 19.90 -16.08 -7.05
CA ILE A 151 20.64 -17.35 -6.86
C ILE A 151 20.07 -18.45 -7.76
N GLN A 152 18.74 -18.57 -7.87
CA GLN A 152 18.12 -19.54 -8.78
C GLN A 152 18.47 -19.27 -10.25
N ASN A 153 18.54 -18.00 -10.65
CA ASN A 153 18.98 -17.64 -11.99
C ASN A 153 20.46 -18.00 -12.24
N ILE A 154 21.34 -17.76 -11.25
CA ILE A 154 22.76 -18.17 -11.34
C ILE A 154 22.87 -19.69 -11.45
N ARG A 155 22.15 -20.45 -10.62
CA ARG A 155 22.10 -21.92 -10.70
C ARG A 155 21.75 -22.37 -12.13
N LYS A 156 20.67 -21.80 -12.68
CA LYS A 156 20.21 -22.13 -14.04
C LYS A 156 21.24 -21.79 -15.11
N SER A 157 21.82 -20.60 -15.06
CA SER A 157 22.82 -20.16 -16.06
C SER A 157 24.16 -20.89 -15.95
N SER A 158 24.50 -21.40 -14.76
CA SER A 158 25.72 -22.18 -14.50
C SER A 158 25.54 -23.67 -14.74
N GLY A 159 24.37 -24.12 -15.20
CA GLY A 159 24.13 -25.51 -15.57
C GLY A 159 23.96 -26.46 -14.39
N PHE A 160 23.61 -25.98 -13.21
CA PHE A 160 23.27 -26.83 -12.07
C PHE A 160 21.98 -27.61 -12.32
N GLU A 161 21.97 -28.86 -11.87
CA GLU A 161 20.75 -29.66 -11.83
C GLU A 161 19.81 -29.19 -10.75
N ILE A 162 18.52 -29.51 -10.88
CA ILE A 162 17.47 -29.05 -9.93
C ILE A 162 17.76 -29.53 -8.51
N THR A 163 18.36 -30.71 -8.37
CA THR A 163 18.65 -31.38 -7.10
C THR A 163 20.01 -31.02 -6.49
N ASP A 164 20.83 -30.26 -7.19
CA ASP A 164 22.18 -29.94 -6.73
C ASP A 164 22.12 -29.08 -5.48
N LYS A 165 22.90 -29.44 -4.48
CA LYS A 165 23.12 -28.66 -3.27
C LYS A 165 24.29 -27.71 -3.47
N ILE A 166 24.14 -26.48 -3.04
CA ILE A 166 25.13 -25.41 -3.23
C ILE A 166 25.63 -24.84 -1.89
N LYS A 167 26.83 -24.31 -1.90
CA LYS A 167 27.34 -23.39 -0.89
C LYS A 167 27.29 -21.98 -1.46
N ILE A 168 26.86 -21.04 -0.64
CA ILE A 168 26.61 -19.66 -1.07
C ILE A 168 27.54 -18.75 -0.26
N THR A 169 28.27 -17.91 -0.97
CA THR A 169 29.09 -16.86 -0.35
C THR A 169 28.66 -15.53 -0.94
N ILE A 170 28.38 -14.57 -0.09
CA ILE A 170 27.91 -13.22 -0.47
C ILE A 170 28.86 -12.18 0.13
N SER A 171 29.25 -11.18 -0.65
CA SER A 171 30.01 -10.04 -0.15
C SER A 171 29.17 -9.23 0.83
N LYS A 172 29.77 -8.78 1.94
CA LYS A 172 29.09 -7.90 2.89
C LYS A 172 28.65 -6.60 2.24
N ASN A 173 27.41 -6.23 2.50
CA ASN A 173 26.84 -4.97 2.08
C ASN A 173 25.79 -4.50 3.09
N THR A 174 25.93 -3.29 3.59
CA THR A 174 25.03 -2.72 4.60
C THR A 174 23.55 -2.71 4.22
N GLN A 175 23.24 -2.80 2.93
CA GLN A 175 21.86 -2.88 2.44
C GLN A 175 21.25 -4.28 2.53
N THR A 176 22.09 -5.33 2.61
CA THR A 176 21.64 -6.73 2.53
C THR A 176 22.00 -7.57 3.73
N ASP A 177 23.02 -7.19 4.51
CA ASP A 177 23.55 -8.05 5.59
C ASP A 177 22.48 -8.45 6.61
N ASP A 178 21.64 -7.51 7.03
CA ASP A 178 20.54 -7.78 7.96
C ASP A 178 19.53 -8.77 7.37
N ALA A 179 19.17 -8.61 6.09
CA ALA A 179 18.26 -9.51 5.39
C ALA A 179 18.87 -10.91 5.24
N VAL A 180 20.16 -11.01 4.90
CA VAL A 180 20.86 -12.29 4.77
C VAL A 180 20.95 -13.00 6.11
N ASN A 181 21.25 -12.29 7.18
CA ASN A 181 21.33 -12.87 8.53
C ASN A 181 19.96 -13.33 9.04
N GLU A 182 18.94 -12.51 8.92
CA GLU A 182 17.59 -12.81 9.38
C GLU A 182 16.93 -13.95 8.59
N TYR A 183 17.10 -13.94 7.27
CA TYR A 183 16.46 -14.90 6.35
C TYR A 183 17.40 -16.00 5.84
N ASN A 184 18.55 -16.23 6.49
CA ASN A 184 19.55 -17.23 6.08
C ASN A 184 18.93 -18.61 5.81
N THR A 185 18.21 -19.14 6.79
CA THR A 185 17.54 -20.44 6.69
C THR A 185 16.50 -20.47 5.57
N TYR A 186 15.72 -19.41 5.41
CA TYR A 186 14.74 -19.30 4.33
C TYR A 186 15.42 -19.33 2.97
N ILE A 187 16.45 -18.51 2.76
CA ILE A 187 17.20 -18.47 1.49
C ILE A 187 17.79 -19.85 1.18
N CYS A 188 18.52 -20.46 2.12
CA CYS A 188 19.10 -21.78 1.93
C CYS A 188 18.05 -22.84 1.55
N ASN A 189 16.90 -22.86 2.23
CA ASN A 189 15.84 -23.82 1.93
C ASN A 189 15.27 -23.64 0.53
N GLN A 190 15.13 -22.40 0.06
CA GLN A 190 14.56 -22.09 -1.25
C GLN A 190 15.50 -22.42 -2.42
N VAL A 191 16.82 -22.43 -2.18
CA VAL A 191 17.81 -22.62 -3.25
C VAL A 191 18.65 -23.90 -3.09
N LEU A 192 18.30 -24.80 -2.15
CA LEU A 192 19.06 -25.98 -1.77
C LEU A 192 20.49 -25.64 -1.30
N GLY A 193 20.62 -24.53 -0.58
CA GLY A 193 21.87 -24.10 0.05
C GLY A 193 22.21 -24.97 1.26
N THR A 194 23.44 -25.47 1.34
CA THR A 194 23.99 -26.16 2.52
C THR A 194 24.63 -25.21 3.52
N SER A 195 25.08 -24.06 3.04
CA SER A 195 25.54 -22.92 3.82
C SER A 195 25.36 -21.62 3.04
N LEU A 196 25.19 -20.51 3.77
CA LEU A 196 25.21 -19.16 3.25
C LEU A 196 26.04 -18.31 4.21
N GLU A 197 27.11 -17.72 3.72
CA GLU A 197 28.10 -16.98 4.49
C GLU A 197 28.34 -15.61 3.90
N LEU A 198 28.44 -14.60 4.78
CA LEU A 198 28.87 -13.24 4.45
C LEU A 198 30.38 -13.11 4.60
N VAL A 199 31.04 -12.66 3.56
CA VAL A 199 32.51 -12.43 3.54
C VAL A 199 32.82 -10.99 3.15
N ASP A 200 34.03 -10.52 3.43
CA ASP A 200 34.40 -9.15 3.07
C ASP A 200 34.49 -8.96 1.57
N GLU A 201 34.92 -9.96 0.80
CA GLU A 201 35.03 -9.91 -0.64
C GLU A 201 34.83 -11.32 -1.26
N VAL A 202 34.05 -11.42 -2.31
CA VAL A 202 33.93 -12.61 -3.15
C VAL A 202 34.80 -12.42 -4.40
N LYS A 203 35.79 -13.29 -4.59
CA LYS A 203 36.62 -13.32 -5.79
C LYS A 203 35.93 -14.16 -6.87
N ASP A 204 35.94 -13.64 -8.09
CA ASP A 204 35.33 -14.34 -9.27
C ASP A 204 33.83 -14.61 -9.11
N GLY A 205 33.13 -13.77 -8.31
CA GLY A 205 31.70 -13.87 -8.10
C GLY A 205 30.87 -13.28 -9.26
N THR A 206 29.56 -13.51 -9.21
CA THR A 206 28.60 -12.88 -10.12
C THR A 206 28.04 -11.64 -9.45
N MET A 207 28.21 -10.48 -10.08
CA MET A 207 27.62 -9.22 -9.62
C MET A 207 26.10 -9.30 -9.69
N LEU A 208 25.43 -8.96 -8.59
CA LEU A 208 23.98 -8.85 -8.50
C LEU A 208 23.57 -7.39 -8.50
N GLU A 209 22.74 -7.00 -9.45
CA GLU A 209 22.17 -5.66 -9.52
C GLU A 209 20.79 -5.65 -8.88
N PHE A 210 20.60 -4.77 -7.92
CA PHE A 210 19.31 -4.41 -7.35
C PHE A 210 18.94 -3.01 -7.87
N ASP A 211 17.69 -2.58 -7.66
CA ASP A 211 17.23 -1.29 -8.20
C ASP A 211 18.08 -0.11 -7.70
N ASP A 212 18.51 -0.17 -6.44
CA ASP A 212 19.19 0.95 -5.77
C ASP A 212 20.68 0.68 -5.44
N PHE A 213 21.15 -0.56 -5.62
CA PHE A 213 22.54 -0.97 -5.29
C PHE A 213 22.97 -2.24 -6.03
N SER A 214 24.27 -2.51 -6.01
CA SER A 214 24.87 -3.76 -6.51
C SER A 214 25.55 -4.54 -5.40
N LEU A 215 25.59 -5.87 -5.52
CA LEU A 215 26.16 -6.81 -4.57
C LEU A 215 27.09 -7.81 -5.25
#